data_43b3a55845cc1b1bd10b933d1e28d7c2
#
_entry.id   43b3a55845cc1b1bd10b933d1e28d7c2
#
_cell.length_a   1.000
_cell.length_b   1.000
_cell.length_c   1.000
_cell.angle_alpha   90.00
_cell.angle_beta   90.00
_cell.angle_gamma   90.00
#
_symmetry.space_group_name_H-M   'P 1'
#
loop_
_entity.id
_entity.type
_entity.pdbx_description
1 polymer ?
#
loop_
_entity_poly.entity_id
_entity_poly.type
_entity_poly.pdbx_seq_one_letter_code
_entity_poly.pdbx_strand_id
1 'polypeptide(L)'
;MGIREGCDFRPGGLLRISVSRAFGISMKSFVFVLCCVWCSVLVAEEQRTITVTAAGEVKVTPDVVLLGLDVRTREASLLEAKRGNDAVSRSLLKLLGDHSVPRSSIKVDDLDVSPYYGEFGERQETPVSYNYKRAISVRLTDFDKIEPILSDAFDAGLTNVSRMQFRVSSQRKHQFEARRLAVANAKEKAGHLTELAGMKLGAALQIEEHIEYNEVAADFFMSAASHDVNRSVAENASPNERAEYTLVVQRDDTNAEPLGLNTPGQVSISAEVKIKFEMSP
;
A
#
# COMPACT_ATOMS: atom_id res chain seq x y z
N MET A 1 -10.59 49.91 -28.19
CA MET A 1 -11.90 50.40 -27.80
C MET A 1 -12.16 49.75 -26.45
N GLY A 2 -11.69 50.17 -25.32
CA GLY A 2 -11.64 51.46 -24.65
C GLY A 2 -12.90 51.64 -23.83
N ILE A 3 -12.89 51.35 -22.56
CA ILE A 3 -13.52 52.19 -21.53
C ILE A 3 -12.97 51.73 -20.16
N ARG A 4 -12.25 52.65 -19.54
CA ARG A 4 -11.94 52.72 -18.11
C ARG A 4 -13.07 53.42 -17.38
N GLU A 5 -13.41 53.01 -16.19
CA GLU A 5 -14.05 53.84 -15.13
C GLU A 5 -13.68 53.10 -13.82
N GLY A 6 -12.97 53.59 -12.83
CA GLY A 6 -12.93 54.93 -12.25
C GLY A 6 -13.80 54.85 -10.96
N CYS A 7 -13.31 54.23 -9.85
CA CYS A 7 -13.97 54.32 -8.54
C CYS A 7 -13.32 55.44 -7.72
N ASP A 8 -14.04 56.53 -7.61
CA ASP A 8 -13.78 57.64 -6.69
C ASP A 8 -14.21 57.28 -5.25
N PHE A 9 -13.26 57.37 -4.36
CA PHE A 9 -13.47 57.23 -2.93
C PHE A 9 -13.66 58.63 -2.36
N ARG A 10 -14.84 58.91 -1.80
CA ARG A 10 -15.08 60.13 -0.95
C ARG A 10 -15.43 59.72 0.47
N PRO A 11 -14.73 60.26 1.48
CA PRO A 11 -15.08 60.08 2.85
C PRO A 11 -16.06 61.17 3.35
N GLY A 12 -16.97 60.77 4.23
CA GLY A 12 -17.71 61.71 5.05
C GLY A 12 -19.24 61.64 4.93
N GLY A 13 -19.87 60.85 5.78
CA GLY A 13 -21.32 60.84 5.96
C GLY A 13 -21.68 60.25 7.32
N LEU A 14 -21.75 61.15 8.31
CA LEU A 14 -22.29 60.81 9.62
C LEU A 14 -23.75 60.40 9.51
N LEU A 15 -24.03 59.10 9.66
CA LEU A 15 -25.38 58.57 9.77
C LEU A 15 -25.93 58.89 11.16
N ARG A 16 -26.76 59.91 11.24
CA ARG A 16 -27.54 60.26 12.43
C ARG A 16 -28.70 59.25 12.52
N ILE A 17 -28.54 58.23 13.38
CA ILE A 17 -29.65 57.33 13.71
C ILE A 17 -30.60 58.05 14.66
N SER A 18 -31.74 58.46 14.13
CA SER A 18 -32.87 58.97 14.92
C SER A 18 -33.53 57.81 15.65
N VAL A 19 -33.32 57.72 16.96
CA VAL A 19 -34.00 56.76 17.82
C VAL A 19 -35.40 57.30 18.13
N SER A 20 -36.39 56.81 17.39
CA SER A 20 -37.79 57.02 17.73
C SER A 20 -38.17 56.25 19.02
N ARG A 21 -38.55 56.96 20.03
CA ARG A 21 -39.19 56.45 21.26
C ARG A 21 -40.48 55.70 20.91
N ALA A 22 -40.48 54.39 21.15
CA ALA A 22 -41.69 53.63 21.52
C ALA A 22 -41.31 52.16 21.80
N PHE A 23 -41.00 51.83 23.02
CA PHE A 23 -41.47 50.61 23.65
C PHE A 23 -40.96 50.62 25.11
N GLY A 24 -41.85 50.90 26.04
CA GLY A 24 -41.57 50.89 27.48
C GLY A 24 -41.35 49.47 27.98
N ILE A 25 -40.24 48.86 27.64
CA ILE A 25 -39.79 47.63 28.28
C ILE A 25 -39.01 48.06 29.52
N SER A 26 -39.55 47.80 30.69
CA SER A 26 -38.96 48.10 32.00
C SER A 26 -37.49 47.49 31.98
N MET A 27 -36.52 48.31 32.35
CA MET A 27 -35.11 47.93 32.45
C MET A 27 -34.90 46.66 33.28
N LYS A 28 -35.79 46.30 34.15
CA LYS A 28 -35.82 45.05 34.94
C LYS A 28 -36.16 43.82 34.07
N SER A 29 -37.02 43.95 33.04
CA SER A 29 -37.33 42.85 32.08
C SER A 29 -36.18 42.56 31.13
N PHE A 30 -35.43 43.59 30.74
CA PHE A 30 -34.27 43.41 29.84
C PHE A 30 -33.13 42.68 30.53
N VAL A 31 -32.87 42.97 31.79
CA VAL A 31 -31.86 42.28 32.61
C VAL A 31 -32.26 40.80 32.85
N PHE A 32 -33.56 40.52 33.02
CA PHE A 32 -34.04 39.15 33.22
C PHE A 32 -33.92 38.29 31.95
N VAL A 33 -34.24 38.87 30.79
CA VAL A 33 -34.07 38.19 29.50
C VAL A 33 -32.57 37.95 29.16
N LEU A 34 -31.70 38.92 29.47
CA LEU A 34 -30.27 38.78 29.28
C LEU A 34 -29.65 37.72 30.23
N CYS A 35 -30.16 37.61 31.46
CA CYS A 35 -29.77 36.61 32.44
C CYS A 35 -30.24 35.20 32.04
N CYS A 36 -31.43 35.05 31.47
CA CYS A 36 -31.94 33.78 30.96
C CYS A 36 -31.18 33.30 29.68
N VAL A 37 -30.76 34.22 28.82
CA VAL A 37 -29.92 33.88 27.64
C VAL A 37 -28.49 33.50 28.05
N TRP A 38 -27.98 34.05 29.14
CA TRP A 38 -26.64 33.67 29.65
C TRP A 38 -26.66 32.36 30.46
N CYS A 39 -27.82 31.96 31.03
CA CYS A 39 -27.95 30.70 31.75
C CYS A 39 -28.14 29.49 30.84
N SER A 40 -28.38 29.67 29.53
CA SER A 40 -28.36 28.63 28.51
C SER A 40 -26.96 28.39 27.94
N VAL A 41 -25.88 28.92 28.51
CA VAL A 41 -24.52 28.51 28.23
C VAL A 41 -24.33 27.11 28.79
N LEU A 42 -24.75 26.11 27.97
CA LEU A 42 -24.10 24.87 27.72
C LEU A 42 -23.18 24.39 28.88
N VAL A 43 -23.74 23.61 29.73
CA VAL A 43 -23.01 22.53 30.35
C VAL A 43 -22.75 21.55 29.21
N ALA A 44 -21.66 21.78 28.46
CA ALA A 44 -21.07 20.75 27.65
C ALA A 44 -20.61 19.67 28.65
N GLU A 45 -21.43 18.64 28.82
CA GLU A 45 -21.04 17.47 29.60
C GLU A 45 -19.78 16.92 28.92
N GLU A 46 -18.65 17.10 29.61
CA GLU A 46 -17.36 16.64 29.10
C GLU A 46 -17.43 15.13 28.99
N GLN A 47 -17.71 14.66 27.78
CA GLN A 47 -17.90 13.25 27.46
C GLN A 47 -16.60 12.51 27.79
N ARG A 48 -16.61 11.72 28.86
CA ARG A 48 -15.46 10.91 29.24
C ARG A 48 -15.22 9.87 28.16
N THR A 49 -14.05 9.86 27.58
CA THR A 49 -13.73 8.99 26.47
C THR A 49 -12.37 8.32 26.65
N ILE A 50 -12.24 7.11 26.12
CA ILE A 50 -10.98 6.41 26.00
C ILE A 50 -10.68 6.14 24.53
N THR A 51 -9.45 6.38 24.11
CA THR A 51 -8.99 6.05 22.76
C THR A 51 -7.95 4.95 22.86
N VAL A 52 -8.16 3.86 22.15
CA VAL A 52 -7.25 2.72 22.11
C VAL A 52 -6.87 2.40 20.66
N THR A 53 -5.63 1.98 20.49
CA THR A 53 -5.14 1.42 19.23
C THR A 53 -4.83 -0.05 19.45
N ALA A 54 -5.27 -0.89 18.53
CA ALA A 54 -4.99 -2.32 18.54
C ALA A 54 -4.86 -2.86 17.11
N ALA A 55 -4.04 -3.89 16.96
CA ALA A 55 -3.85 -4.59 15.70
C ALA A 55 -4.42 -6.01 15.76
N GLY A 56 -4.78 -6.52 14.59
CA GLY A 56 -5.09 -7.92 14.36
C GLY A 56 -4.30 -8.43 13.18
N GLU A 57 -3.69 -9.58 13.31
CA GLU A 57 -2.82 -10.18 12.30
C GLU A 57 -3.33 -11.57 11.92
N VAL A 58 -3.26 -11.89 10.63
CA VAL A 58 -3.57 -13.22 10.08
C VAL A 58 -2.39 -13.66 9.22
N LYS A 59 -1.77 -14.78 9.58
CA LYS A 59 -0.71 -15.42 8.79
C LYS A 59 -1.32 -16.41 7.82
N VAL A 60 -0.99 -16.29 6.54
CA VAL A 60 -1.57 -17.10 5.46
C VAL A 60 -0.47 -17.59 4.54
N THR A 61 -0.56 -18.87 4.15
CA THR A 61 0.31 -19.40 3.10
C THR A 61 -0.21 -18.93 1.73
N PRO A 62 0.65 -18.33 0.89
CA PRO A 62 0.29 -17.98 -0.48
C PRO A 62 -0.21 -19.18 -1.27
N ASP A 63 -1.18 -18.96 -2.15
CA ASP A 63 -1.78 -19.96 -3.02
C ASP A 63 -1.66 -19.61 -4.51
N VAL A 64 -0.97 -18.49 -4.81
CA VAL A 64 -0.75 -17.99 -6.17
C VAL A 64 0.64 -17.39 -6.27
N VAL A 65 1.32 -17.63 -7.39
CA VAL A 65 2.50 -16.86 -7.80
C VAL A 65 2.21 -16.07 -9.07
N LEU A 66 2.69 -14.84 -9.10
CA LEU A 66 2.68 -13.98 -10.28
C LEU A 66 4.11 -13.91 -10.84
N LEU A 67 4.28 -14.41 -12.06
CA LEU A 67 5.54 -14.33 -12.80
C LEU A 67 5.46 -13.24 -13.86
N GLY A 68 6.47 -12.40 -13.93
CA GLY A 68 6.67 -11.43 -15.02
C GLY A 68 7.78 -11.93 -15.93
N LEU A 69 7.47 -12.24 -17.18
CA LEU A 69 8.36 -12.79 -18.19
C LEU A 69 8.63 -11.74 -19.26
N ASP A 70 9.87 -11.31 -19.41
CA ASP A 70 10.26 -10.31 -20.40
C ASP A 70 10.95 -10.96 -21.60
N VAL A 71 10.41 -10.66 -22.77
CA VAL A 71 11.05 -10.96 -24.06
C VAL A 71 11.62 -9.67 -24.64
N ARG A 72 12.94 -9.63 -24.82
CA ARG A 72 13.63 -8.47 -25.41
C ARG A 72 14.38 -8.91 -26.66
N THR A 73 14.21 -8.14 -27.72
CA THR A 73 14.96 -8.29 -28.96
C THR A 73 15.57 -6.95 -29.36
N ARG A 74 16.75 -7.00 -29.97
CA ARG A 74 17.43 -5.81 -30.49
C ARG A 74 17.93 -6.11 -31.88
N GLU A 75 17.50 -5.32 -32.87
CA GLU A 75 17.87 -5.50 -34.26
C GLU A 75 18.08 -4.12 -34.93
N ALA A 76 18.80 -4.12 -36.07
CA ALA A 76 19.05 -2.91 -36.85
C ALA A 76 17.77 -2.26 -37.37
N SER A 77 16.72 -3.04 -37.61
CA SER A 77 15.43 -2.52 -38.03
C SER A 77 14.34 -2.88 -37.01
N LEU A 78 13.40 -1.95 -36.83
CA LEU A 78 12.22 -2.16 -35.95
C LEU A 78 11.41 -3.38 -36.38
N LEU A 79 11.29 -3.62 -37.70
CA LEU A 79 10.49 -4.73 -38.21
C LEU A 79 11.13 -6.08 -37.86
N GLU A 80 12.45 -6.19 -37.94
CA GLU A 80 13.19 -7.40 -37.54
C GLU A 80 13.11 -7.63 -36.03
N ALA A 81 13.34 -6.59 -35.22
CA ALA A 81 13.19 -6.64 -33.77
C ALA A 81 11.78 -7.14 -33.37
N LYS A 82 10.75 -6.60 -34.02
CA LYS A 82 9.37 -7.05 -33.79
C LYS A 82 9.16 -8.51 -34.20
N ARG A 83 9.64 -8.92 -35.38
CA ARG A 83 9.48 -10.32 -35.86
C ARG A 83 10.15 -11.32 -34.93
N GLY A 84 11.36 -11.02 -34.45
CA GLY A 84 12.07 -11.85 -33.48
C GLY A 84 11.30 -11.94 -32.17
N ASN A 85 10.84 -10.80 -31.64
CA ASN A 85 10.04 -10.77 -30.40
C ASN A 85 8.73 -11.54 -30.54
N ASP A 86 8.01 -11.38 -31.66
CA ASP A 86 6.77 -12.10 -31.93
C ASP A 86 6.99 -13.64 -32.03
N ALA A 87 8.14 -14.08 -32.56
CA ALA A 87 8.47 -15.49 -32.65
C ALA A 87 8.67 -16.11 -31.25
N VAL A 88 9.54 -15.50 -30.43
CA VAL A 88 9.79 -15.93 -29.06
C VAL A 88 8.51 -15.88 -28.22
N SER A 89 7.75 -14.78 -28.30
CA SER A 89 6.50 -14.65 -27.54
C SER A 89 5.49 -15.74 -27.89
N ARG A 90 5.37 -16.12 -29.17
CA ARG A 90 4.49 -17.24 -29.59
C ARG A 90 4.97 -18.58 -29.04
N SER A 91 6.30 -18.82 -29.05
CA SER A 91 6.86 -20.03 -28.46
C SER A 91 6.58 -20.11 -26.96
N LEU A 92 6.72 -19.00 -26.22
CA LEU A 92 6.39 -18.93 -24.81
C LEU A 92 4.89 -19.18 -24.55
N LEU A 93 3.99 -18.57 -25.33
CA LEU A 93 2.56 -18.79 -25.15
C LEU A 93 2.15 -20.25 -25.43
N LYS A 94 2.79 -20.92 -26.40
CA LYS A 94 2.60 -22.34 -26.67
C LYS A 94 3.11 -23.18 -25.50
N LEU A 95 4.34 -22.94 -25.04
CA LEU A 95 4.95 -23.61 -23.89
C LEU A 95 4.08 -23.53 -22.64
N LEU A 96 3.56 -22.32 -22.31
CA LEU A 96 2.64 -22.15 -21.18
C LEU A 96 1.37 -22.99 -21.34
N GLY A 97 0.88 -23.14 -22.58
CA GLY A 97 -0.23 -24.03 -22.88
C GLY A 97 0.12 -25.51 -22.70
N ASP A 98 1.32 -25.93 -23.12
CA ASP A 98 1.82 -27.30 -22.97
C ASP A 98 1.97 -27.68 -21.47
N HIS A 99 2.35 -26.70 -20.61
CA HIS A 99 2.34 -26.82 -19.14
C HIS A 99 0.95 -26.71 -18.52
N SER A 100 -0.12 -26.68 -19.32
CA SER A 100 -1.52 -26.58 -18.86
C SER A 100 -1.82 -25.29 -18.10
N VAL A 101 -1.14 -24.20 -18.40
CA VAL A 101 -1.46 -22.88 -17.84
C VAL A 101 -2.71 -22.33 -18.53
N PRO A 102 -3.79 -22.02 -17.79
CA PRO A 102 -5.01 -21.51 -18.39
C PRO A 102 -4.76 -20.16 -19.10
N ARG A 103 -5.34 -19.97 -20.27
CA ARG A 103 -5.18 -18.74 -21.03
C ARG A 103 -5.67 -17.50 -20.28
N SER A 104 -6.66 -17.65 -19.40
CA SER A 104 -7.14 -16.59 -18.50
C SER A 104 -6.12 -16.17 -17.44
N SER A 105 -5.10 -16.99 -17.21
CA SER A 105 -4.00 -16.73 -16.28
C SER A 105 -2.78 -16.08 -16.95
N ILE A 106 -2.86 -15.83 -18.26
CA ILE A 106 -1.78 -15.23 -19.05
C ILE A 106 -2.24 -13.87 -19.55
N LYS A 107 -1.44 -12.85 -19.32
CA LYS A 107 -1.71 -11.49 -19.78
C LYS A 107 -0.44 -10.89 -20.40
N VAL A 108 -0.58 -10.25 -21.54
CA VAL A 108 0.47 -9.38 -22.09
C VAL A 108 0.26 -8.01 -21.47
N ASP A 109 1.21 -7.57 -20.61
CA ASP A 109 1.04 -6.37 -19.81
C ASP A 109 1.59 -5.13 -20.49
N ASP A 110 2.77 -5.23 -21.09
CA ASP A 110 3.49 -4.08 -21.59
C ASP A 110 4.20 -4.37 -22.90
N LEU A 111 4.27 -3.35 -23.71
CA LEU A 111 5.01 -3.32 -24.98
C LEU A 111 5.82 -2.03 -25.03
N ASP A 112 7.12 -2.14 -24.89
CA ASP A 112 8.05 -1.02 -25.02
C ASP A 112 8.88 -1.16 -26.29
N VAL A 113 8.97 -0.05 -27.03
CA VAL A 113 9.76 0.05 -28.26
C VAL A 113 10.58 1.32 -28.19
N SER A 114 11.90 1.15 -28.13
CA SER A 114 12.82 2.28 -28.04
C SER A 114 13.96 2.22 -29.05
N PRO A 115 14.28 3.32 -29.74
CA PRO A 115 15.46 3.41 -30.55
C PRO A 115 16.72 3.45 -29.69
N TYR A 116 17.81 2.83 -30.17
CA TYR A 116 19.12 2.88 -29.55
C TYR A 116 20.11 3.63 -30.45
N TYR A 117 20.76 4.64 -29.93
CA TYR A 117 21.63 5.56 -30.67
C TYR A 117 23.14 5.30 -30.47
N GLY A 118 23.54 4.18 -29.89
CA GLY A 118 24.90 3.88 -29.55
C GLY A 118 25.31 4.23 -28.11
N GLU A 119 26.57 4.02 -27.78
CA GLU A 119 27.11 4.33 -26.45
C GLU A 119 27.33 5.84 -26.24
N PHE A 120 27.44 6.27 -24.98
CA PHE A 120 27.65 7.66 -24.59
C PHE A 120 28.95 8.21 -25.22
N GLY A 121 28.84 9.15 -26.14
CA GLY A 121 29.97 9.81 -26.83
C GLY A 121 29.82 9.89 -28.34
N GLU A 122 29.14 8.95 -28.98
CA GLU A 122 28.82 8.97 -30.40
C GLU A 122 27.34 9.32 -30.60
N ARG A 123 27.07 10.62 -30.64
CA ARG A 123 25.71 11.09 -30.92
C ARG A 123 25.41 10.90 -32.40
N GLN A 124 24.88 9.72 -32.72
CA GLN A 124 24.38 9.47 -34.08
C GLN A 124 22.99 10.09 -34.23
N GLU A 125 22.76 10.79 -35.34
CA GLU A 125 21.45 11.38 -35.67
C GLU A 125 20.39 10.32 -35.98
N THR A 126 20.84 9.11 -36.35
CA THR A 126 19.96 7.98 -36.70
C THR A 126 20.17 6.82 -35.71
N PRO A 127 19.09 6.11 -35.36
CA PRO A 127 19.21 4.94 -34.50
C PRO A 127 20.08 3.85 -35.10
N VAL A 128 20.98 3.27 -34.31
CA VAL A 128 21.84 2.13 -34.70
C VAL A 128 21.04 0.83 -34.67
N SER A 129 20.07 0.74 -33.73
CA SER A 129 19.22 -0.43 -33.58
C SER A 129 17.93 -0.04 -32.83
N TYR A 130 17.00 -0.98 -32.75
CA TYR A 130 15.73 -0.83 -32.04
C TYR A 130 15.60 -1.93 -31.01
N ASN A 131 15.30 -1.52 -29.76
CA ASN A 131 14.91 -2.44 -28.70
C ASN A 131 13.40 -2.66 -28.77
N TYR A 132 12.99 -3.91 -28.71
CA TYR A 132 11.60 -4.30 -28.64
C TYR A 132 11.41 -5.20 -27.42
N LYS A 133 10.68 -4.74 -26.41
CA LYS A 133 10.39 -5.46 -25.17
C LYS A 133 8.92 -5.80 -25.10
N ARG A 134 8.59 -7.03 -24.75
CA ARG A 134 7.25 -7.47 -24.38
C ARG A 134 7.28 -8.11 -23.01
N ALA A 135 6.41 -7.64 -22.11
CA ALA A 135 6.22 -8.23 -20.81
C ALA A 135 4.96 -9.10 -20.82
N ILE A 136 5.08 -10.33 -20.31
CA ILE A 136 4.00 -11.30 -20.18
C ILE A 136 3.86 -11.66 -18.70
N SER A 137 2.71 -11.39 -18.11
CA SER A 137 2.40 -11.83 -16.75
C SER A 137 1.69 -13.17 -16.78
N VAL A 138 2.15 -14.07 -15.93
CA VAL A 138 1.60 -15.42 -15.76
C VAL A 138 1.22 -15.63 -14.31
N ARG A 139 -0.02 -16.09 -14.08
CA ARG A 139 -0.50 -16.47 -12.76
C ARG A 139 -0.51 -18.00 -12.65
N LEU A 140 0.22 -18.53 -11.66
CA LEU A 140 0.24 -19.97 -11.38
C LEU A 140 -0.31 -20.23 -9.97
N THR A 141 -1.02 -21.36 -9.83
CA THR A 141 -1.51 -21.89 -8.54
C THR A 141 -0.76 -23.16 -8.13
N ASP A 142 0.01 -23.72 -9.04
CA ASP A 142 0.83 -24.90 -8.83
C ASP A 142 2.29 -24.46 -8.87
N PHE A 143 2.94 -24.45 -7.71
CA PHE A 143 4.30 -23.94 -7.55
C PHE A 143 5.37 -24.91 -8.08
N ASP A 144 5.06 -26.20 -8.17
CA ASP A 144 5.98 -27.20 -8.72
C ASP A 144 6.24 -26.98 -10.21
N LYS A 145 5.35 -26.23 -10.88
CA LYS A 145 5.51 -25.86 -12.29
C LYS A 145 6.43 -24.67 -12.53
N ILE A 146 6.85 -23.95 -11.49
CA ILE A 146 7.65 -22.72 -11.65
C ILE A 146 8.97 -23.04 -12.34
N GLU A 147 9.76 -23.97 -11.78
CA GLU A 147 11.08 -24.30 -12.30
C GLU A 147 11.04 -24.90 -13.72
N PRO A 148 10.19 -25.91 -14.01
CA PRO A 148 10.06 -26.43 -15.38
C PRO A 148 9.67 -25.35 -16.39
N ILE A 149 8.68 -24.50 -16.06
CA ILE A 149 8.25 -23.41 -16.94
C ILE A 149 9.39 -22.42 -17.19
N LEU A 150 10.13 -22.02 -16.15
CA LEU A 150 11.24 -21.08 -16.31
C LEU A 150 12.38 -21.67 -17.13
N SER A 151 12.75 -22.94 -16.89
CA SER A 151 13.79 -23.63 -17.68
C SER A 151 13.42 -23.63 -19.15
N ASP A 152 12.26 -24.16 -19.47
CA ASP A 152 11.79 -24.26 -20.85
C ASP A 152 11.59 -22.89 -21.50
N ALA A 153 11.20 -21.87 -20.71
CA ALA A 153 11.02 -20.51 -21.20
C ALA A 153 12.36 -19.86 -21.60
N PHE A 154 13.43 -20.08 -20.82
CA PHE A 154 14.76 -19.59 -21.20
C PHE A 154 15.26 -20.30 -22.46
N ASP A 155 15.03 -21.60 -22.60
CA ASP A 155 15.37 -22.35 -23.82
C ASP A 155 14.58 -21.84 -25.04
N ALA A 156 13.34 -21.37 -24.83
CA ALA A 156 12.50 -20.77 -25.86
C ALA A 156 12.88 -19.31 -26.21
N GLY A 157 13.85 -18.70 -25.50
CA GLY A 157 14.36 -17.37 -25.75
C GLY A 157 13.82 -16.27 -24.80
N LEU A 158 13.28 -16.65 -23.62
CA LEU A 158 12.99 -15.68 -22.55
C LEU A 158 14.29 -14.95 -22.19
N THR A 159 14.21 -13.62 -22.04
CA THR A 159 15.39 -12.81 -21.73
C THR A 159 15.53 -12.47 -20.27
N ASN A 160 14.44 -12.38 -19.53
CA ASN A 160 14.46 -12.01 -18.12
C ASN A 160 13.15 -12.39 -17.41
N VAL A 161 13.27 -12.71 -16.11
CA VAL A 161 12.13 -12.79 -15.18
C VAL A 161 12.11 -11.51 -14.37
N SER A 162 11.20 -10.61 -14.72
CA SER A 162 11.13 -9.27 -14.11
C SER A 162 10.39 -9.25 -12.78
N ARG A 163 9.62 -10.31 -12.48
CA ARG A 163 8.81 -10.41 -11.27
C ARG A 163 8.58 -11.86 -10.89
N MET A 164 8.69 -12.15 -9.60
CA MET A 164 8.19 -13.37 -8.97
C MET A 164 7.58 -12.96 -7.63
N GLN A 165 6.25 -13.01 -7.51
CA GLN A 165 5.54 -12.59 -6.30
C GLN A 165 4.54 -13.67 -5.89
N PHE A 166 4.70 -14.14 -4.66
CA PHE A 166 3.73 -15.03 -4.03
C PHE A 166 2.59 -14.21 -3.42
N ARG A 167 1.35 -14.59 -3.71
CA ARG A 167 0.16 -13.86 -3.27
C ARG A 167 -0.92 -14.80 -2.74
N VAL A 168 -1.85 -14.22 -2.02
CA VAL A 168 -3.05 -14.90 -1.53
C VAL A 168 -4.23 -14.51 -2.42
N SER A 169 -4.91 -15.49 -3.04
CA SER A 169 -6.03 -15.26 -3.96
C SER A 169 -7.23 -14.61 -3.25
N SER A 170 -7.48 -15.00 -1.99
CA SER A 170 -8.63 -14.54 -1.19
C SER A 170 -8.26 -13.43 -0.19
N GLN A 171 -7.44 -12.48 -0.61
CA GLN A 171 -6.94 -11.38 0.24
C GLN A 171 -8.03 -10.68 1.05
N ARG A 172 -9.18 -10.38 0.42
CA ARG A 172 -10.31 -9.70 1.09
C ARG A 172 -10.85 -10.48 2.29
N LYS A 173 -10.90 -11.81 2.22
CA LYS A 173 -11.34 -12.67 3.32
C LYS A 173 -10.41 -12.52 4.52
N HIS A 174 -9.11 -12.57 4.30
CA HIS A 174 -8.12 -12.46 5.35
C HIS A 174 -8.01 -11.05 5.93
N GLN A 175 -8.20 -10.02 5.10
CA GLN A 175 -8.34 -8.64 5.58
C GLN A 175 -9.54 -8.48 6.51
N PHE A 176 -10.68 -9.09 6.17
CA PHE A 176 -11.86 -9.07 7.05
C PHE A 176 -11.59 -9.76 8.39
N GLU A 177 -10.88 -10.88 8.37
CA GLU A 177 -10.50 -11.59 9.59
C GLU A 177 -9.52 -10.80 10.45
N ALA A 178 -8.51 -10.16 9.84
CA ALA A 178 -7.59 -9.27 10.54
C ALA A 178 -8.33 -8.10 11.21
N ARG A 179 -9.30 -7.48 10.51
CA ARG A 179 -10.16 -6.44 11.10
C ARG A 179 -10.94 -6.94 12.30
N ARG A 180 -11.53 -8.13 12.18
CA ARG A 180 -12.29 -8.75 13.27
C ARG A 180 -11.44 -8.92 14.52
N LEU A 181 -10.20 -9.40 14.34
CA LEU A 181 -9.23 -9.54 15.43
C LEU A 181 -8.83 -8.19 16.00
N ALA A 182 -8.52 -7.20 15.16
CA ALA A 182 -8.14 -5.86 15.61
C ALA A 182 -9.23 -5.20 16.47
N VAL A 183 -10.49 -5.28 16.03
CA VAL A 183 -11.63 -4.72 16.78
C VAL A 183 -11.87 -5.48 18.09
N ALA A 184 -11.69 -6.81 18.10
CA ALA A 184 -11.80 -7.62 19.32
C ALA A 184 -10.73 -7.21 20.34
N ASN A 185 -9.47 -7.13 19.90
CA ASN A 185 -8.33 -6.70 20.74
C ASN A 185 -8.50 -5.26 21.26
N ALA A 186 -9.05 -4.36 20.42
CA ALA A 186 -9.32 -2.98 20.86
C ALA A 186 -10.39 -2.92 21.95
N LYS A 187 -11.48 -3.69 21.82
CA LYS A 187 -12.52 -3.79 22.84
C LYS A 187 -12.01 -4.39 24.15
N GLU A 188 -11.23 -5.47 24.06
CA GLU A 188 -10.63 -6.10 25.23
C GLU A 188 -9.69 -5.12 25.96
N LYS A 189 -8.79 -4.47 25.22
CA LYS A 189 -7.87 -3.46 25.79
C LYS A 189 -8.61 -2.29 26.42
N ALA A 190 -9.65 -1.77 25.75
CA ALA A 190 -10.47 -0.69 26.29
C ALA A 190 -11.22 -1.13 27.55
N GLY A 191 -11.80 -2.33 27.58
CA GLY A 191 -12.48 -2.92 28.72
C GLY A 191 -11.58 -3.01 29.95
N HIS A 192 -10.40 -3.58 29.81
CA HIS A 192 -9.43 -3.68 30.90
C HIS A 192 -9.01 -2.29 31.45
N LEU A 193 -8.75 -1.33 30.54
CA LEU A 193 -8.33 0.01 30.95
C LEU A 193 -9.45 0.77 31.69
N THR A 194 -10.71 0.63 31.22
CA THR A 194 -11.85 1.25 31.90
C THR A 194 -12.15 0.62 33.25
N GLU A 195 -12.03 -0.70 33.37
CA GLU A 195 -12.20 -1.41 34.64
C GLU A 195 -11.14 -0.99 35.68
N LEU A 196 -9.86 -0.91 35.28
CA LEU A 196 -8.79 -0.41 36.14
C LEU A 196 -8.98 1.04 36.57
N ALA A 197 -9.66 1.85 35.75
CA ALA A 197 -10.03 3.23 36.08
C ALA A 197 -11.31 3.34 36.92
N GLY A 198 -11.95 2.23 37.30
CA GLY A 198 -13.21 2.21 38.03
C GLY A 198 -14.41 2.70 37.19
N MET A 199 -14.35 2.56 35.87
CA MET A 199 -15.36 3.00 34.92
C MET A 199 -15.85 1.83 34.06
N LYS A 200 -16.96 2.03 33.34
CA LYS A 200 -17.51 1.05 32.40
C LYS A 200 -17.29 1.51 30.96
N LEU A 201 -16.99 0.56 30.09
CA LEU A 201 -16.84 0.80 28.65
C LEU A 201 -18.22 1.03 28.02
N GLY A 202 -18.37 2.15 27.33
CA GLY A 202 -19.58 2.51 26.59
C GLY A 202 -19.49 2.22 25.09
N ALA A 203 -20.29 2.95 24.30
CA ALA A 203 -20.34 2.79 22.86
C ALA A 203 -19.06 3.28 22.16
N ALA A 204 -18.77 2.72 20.99
CA ALA A 204 -17.74 3.25 20.09
C ALA A 204 -18.26 4.54 19.43
N LEU A 205 -17.52 5.62 19.58
CA LEU A 205 -17.86 6.95 19.04
C LEU A 205 -17.18 7.22 17.70
N GLN A 206 -15.96 6.72 17.53
CA GLN A 206 -15.15 6.92 16.33
C GLN A 206 -14.29 5.70 16.08
N ILE A 207 -14.14 5.30 14.81
CA ILE A 207 -13.29 4.22 14.37
C ILE A 207 -12.46 4.73 13.21
N GLU A 208 -11.14 4.64 13.33
CA GLU A 208 -10.17 4.86 12.26
C GLU A 208 -9.51 3.53 11.96
N GLU A 209 -9.32 3.20 10.70
CA GLU A 209 -8.72 1.95 10.25
C GLU A 209 -7.51 2.21 9.37
N HIS A 210 -6.45 1.43 9.58
CA HIS A 210 -5.31 1.32 8.70
C HIS A 210 -5.04 -0.17 8.39
N ILE A 211 -4.95 -0.51 7.10
CA ILE A 211 -4.67 -1.88 6.67
C ILE A 211 -3.28 -1.91 6.05
N GLU A 212 -2.42 -2.74 6.61
CA GLU A 212 -1.13 -3.06 6.03
C GLU A 212 -1.16 -4.46 5.41
N TYR A 213 -0.70 -4.55 4.20
CA TYR A 213 -0.43 -5.80 3.52
C TYR A 213 1.08 -5.96 3.42
N ASN A 214 1.66 -6.66 4.38
CA ASN A 214 3.06 -7.02 4.31
C ASN A 214 3.18 -8.27 3.42
N GLU A 215 3.42 -8.04 2.13
CA GLU A 215 4.03 -9.06 1.30
C GLU A 215 5.38 -9.36 1.96
N VAL A 216 5.54 -10.55 2.53
CA VAL A 216 6.90 -11.06 2.74
C VAL A 216 7.42 -11.23 1.33
N ALA A 217 8.04 -10.16 0.86
CA ALA A 217 8.64 -10.13 -0.46
C ALA A 217 9.53 -11.35 -0.59
N ALA A 218 9.62 -11.86 -1.80
CA ALA A 218 10.66 -12.77 -2.21
C ALA A 218 12.09 -12.19 -2.05
N ASP A 219 12.24 -11.10 -1.31
CA ASP A 219 13.49 -10.52 -0.85
C ASP A 219 14.38 -11.55 -0.13
N PHE A 220 13.81 -12.64 0.36
CA PHE A 220 14.60 -13.73 0.92
C PHE A 220 15.48 -14.42 -0.13
N PHE A 221 15.03 -14.54 -1.37
CA PHE A 221 15.83 -15.13 -2.44
C PHE A 221 16.82 -14.12 -3.09
N MET A 222 16.43 -12.85 -3.17
CA MET A 222 17.33 -11.78 -3.62
C MET A 222 18.38 -11.44 -2.55
N SER A 223 18.03 -11.53 -1.26
CA SER A 223 18.98 -11.34 -0.15
C SER A 223 20.03 -12.45 -0.06
N ALA A 224 19.72 -13.69 -0.41
CA ALA A 224 20.72 -14.75 -0.44
C ALA A 224 21.78 -14.52 -1.54
N ALA A 225 21.39 -13.95 -2.69
CA ALA A 225 22.31 -13.59 -3.76
C ALA A 225 23.10 -12.30 -3.48
N SER A 226 22.58 -11.40 -2.63
CA SER A 226 23.25 -10.15 -2.24
C SER A 226 24.09 -10.26 -0.97
N HIS A 227 24.10 -11.41 -0.28
CA HIS A 227 24.90 -11.60 0.93
C HIS A 227 26.42 -11.54 0.67
N ASP A 228 26.87 -11.86 -0.53
CA ASP A 228 28.28 -11.72 -0.90
C ASP A 228 28.71 -10.26 -1.15
N VAL A 229 27.78 -9.40 -1.57
CA VAL A 229 28.07 -7.98 -1.79
C VAL A 229 28.06 -7.18 -0.47
N ASN A 230 27.17 -7.52 0.47
CA ASN A 230 27.11 -6.84 1.77
C ASN A 230 28.22 -7.28 2.76
N ARG A 231 28.84 -8.44 2.54
CA ARG A 231 29.95 -8.86 3.40
C ARG A 231 31.18 -7.94 3.25
N SER A 232 31.42 -7.44 2.06
CA SER A 232 32.51 -6.48 1.80
C SER A 232 32.24 -5.07 2.37
N VAL A 233 30.97 -4.69 2.53
CA VAL A 233 30.58 -3.40 3.13
C VAL A 233 30.59 -3.48 4.65
N ALA A 234 30.22 -4.63 5.25
CA ALA A 234 30.19 -4.81 6.71
C ALA A 234 31.61 -4.92 7.33
N GLU A 235 32.62 -5.32 6.56
CA GLU A 235 34.02 -5.35 7.06
C GLU A 235 34.64 -3.96 7.25
N ASN A 236 34.09 -2.93 6.61
CA ASN A 236 34.61 -1.55 6.65
C ASN A 236 33.78 -0.62 7.55
N ALA A 237 32.73 -1.10 8.22
CA ALA A 237 31.90 -0.30 9.13
C ALA A 237 32.53 -0.18 10.53
N SER A 238 32.43 1.01 11.14
CA SER A 238 32.96 1.28 12.47
C SER A 238 32.20 0.49 13.56
N PRO A 239 32.81 0.21 14.73
CA PRO A 239 32.18 -0.59 15.78
C PRO A 239 30.84 -0.06 16.31
N ASN A 240 30.57 1.23 16.14
CA ASN A 240 29.31 1.85 16.58
C ASN A 240 28.16 1.67 15.59
N GLU A 241 28.42 1.38 14.30
CA GLU A 241 27.40 1.15 13.30
C GLU A 241 26.94 -0.31 13.22
N ARG A 242 27.67 -1.23 13.85
CA ARG A 242 27.33 -2.67 13.87
C ARG A 242 26.16 -3.03 14.79
N ALA A 243 25.73 -2.12 15.65
CA ALA A 243 24.71 -2.40 16.68
C ALA A 243 23.26 -2.34 16.17
N GLU A 244 23.02 -1.81 14.95
CA GLU A 244 21.66 -1.51 14.49
C GLU A 244 21.05 -2.54 13.52
N TYR A 245 21.78 -3.61 13.18
CA TYR A 245 21.31 -4.63 12.22
C TYR A 245 21.26 -6.03 12.79
N THR A 246 20.83 -6.17 14.04
CA THR A 246 20.49 -7.51 14.55
C THR A 246 19.05 -7.83 14.15
N LEU A 247 18.86 -8.39 12.96
CA LEU A 247 17.65 -9.12 12.61
C LEU A 247 17.52 -10.31 13.55
N VAL A 248 16.73 -10.15 14.61
CA VAL A 248 16.27 -11.27 15.44
C VAL A 248 15.24 -12.03 14.62
N VAL A 249 15.72 -12.98 13.82
CA VAL A 249 14.85 -14.03 13.27
C VAL A 249 14.54 -14.97 14.43
N GLN A 250 13.45 -14.71 15.15
CA GLN A 250 12.87 -15.70 16.03
C GLN A 250 12.34 -16.86 15.17
N ARG A 251 13.15 -17.89 15.03
CA ARG A 251 12.67 -19.20 14.56
C ARG A 251 12.00 -19.88 15.76
N ASP A 252 10.69 -19.86 15.73
CA ASP A 252 9.85 -20.60 16.67
C ASP A 252 9.18 -21.77 15.92
N ASP A 253 10.00 -22.66 15.32
CA ASP A 253 9.48 -23.85 14.64
C ASP A 253 10.35 -25.08 14.94
N THR A 254 10.03 -25.74 16.04
CA THR A 254 10.65 -27.05 16.40
C THR A 254 10.07 -28.24 15.63
N ASN A 255 9.12 -28.04 14.67
CA ASN A 255 8.47 -29.10 13.89
C ASN A 255 8.23 -28.75 12.42
N ALA A 256 9.05 -27.90 11.81
CA ALA A 256 8.91 -27.64 10.38
C ALA A 256 9.47 -28.81 9.56
N GLU A 257 8.63 -29.44 8.73
CA GLU A 257 9.11 -30.30 7.64
C GLU A 257 10.08 -29.50 6.74
N PRO A 258 11.10 -30.15 6.15
CA PRO A 258 12.03 -29.44 5.29
C PRO A 258 11.28 -28.73 4.18
N LEU A 259 11.40 -27.40 4.16
CA LEU A 259 10.79 -26.55 3.13
C LEU A 259 11.30 -26.97 1.75
N GLY A 260 10.41 -27.32 0.84
CA GLY A 260 10.76 -27.48 -0.57
C GLY A 260 11.35 -26.18 -1.14
N LEU A 261 12.19 -26.26 -2.16
CA LEU A 261 12.87 -25.11 -2.78
C LEU A 261 11.90 -24.02 -3.27
N ASN A 262 10.64 -24.39 -3.56
CA ASN A 262 9.58 -23.52 -4.06
C ASN A 262 8.48 -23.26 -3.02
N THR A 263 8.71 -23.55 -1.72
CA THR A 263 7.70 -23.33 -0.69
C THR A 263 7.71 -21.85 -0.28
N PRO A 264 6.65 -21.07 -0.56
CA PRO A 264 6.59 -19.68 -0.13
C PRO A 264 6.45 -19.63 1.40
N GLY A 265 7.11 -18.66 2.01
CA GLY A 265 6.88 -18.33 3.42
C GLY A 265 5.45 -17.87 3.67
N GLN A 266 5.07 -17.69 4.94
CA GLN A 266 3.76 -17.12 5.28
C GLN A 266 3.74 -15.62 5.02
N VAL A 267 2.63 -15.13 4.46
CA VAL A 267 2.34 -13.71 4.29
C VAL A 267 1.52 -13.25 5.48
N SER A 268 1.90 -12.12 6.07
CA SER A 268 1.15 -11.49 7.15
C SER A 268 0.21 -10.42 6.59
N ILE A 269 -1.06 -10.51 6.97
CA ILE A 269 -2.07 -9.49 6.69
C ILE A 269 -2.48 -8.89 8.01
N SER A 270 -2.16 -7.63 8.24
CA SER A 270 -2.49 -6.92 9.46
C SER A 270 -3.51 -5.81 9.21
N ALA A 271 -4.37 -5.59 10.19
CA ALA A 271 -5.25 -4.46 10.29
C ALA A 271 -5.01 -3.77 11.62
N GLU A 272 -4.80 -2.46 11.61
CA GLU A 272 -4.74 -1.64 12.80
C GLU A 272 -6.01 -0.80 12.90
N VAL A 273 -6.61 -0.77 14.09
CA VAL A 273 -7.77 0.07 14.37
C VAL A 273 -7.49 0.96 15.56
N LYS A 274 -7.89 2.23 15.43
CA LYS A 274 -7.92 3.19 16.52
C LYS A 274 -9.38 3.53 16.81
N ILE A 275 -9.82 3.19 18.01
CA ILE A 275 -11.23 3.33 18.39
C ILE A 275 -11.32 4.23 19.62
N LYS A 276 -12.23 5.21 19.52
CA LYS A 276 -12.63 6.06 20.62
C LYS A 276 -13.95 5.56 21.19
N PHE A 277 -13.95 5.20 22.47
CA PHE A 277 -15.14 4.75 23.20
C PHE A 277 -15.58 5.80 24.22
N GLU A 278 -16.85 5.78 24.53
CA GLU A 278 -17.42 6.46 25.67
C GLU A 278 -17.08 5.70 26.95
N MET A 279 -16.96 6.42 28.09
CA MET A 279 -16.81 5.82 29.41
C MET A 279 -17.91 6.34 30.33
N SER A 280 -18.50 5.46 31.11
CA SER A 280 -19.46 5.78 32.15
C SER A 280 -18.98 5.34 33.55
N PRO A 281 -19.43 6.01 34.63
CA PRO A 281 -19.13 5.62 36.00
C PRO A 281 -19.63 4.21 36.36
#